data_3f5bdb2cbdab208aca049fc15e30a632
#
_entry.id   3f5bdb2cbdab208aca049fc15e30a632
#
_cell.length_a   1.000
_cell.length_b   1.000
_cell.length_c   1.000
_cell.angle_alpha   90.00
_cell.angle_beta   90.00
_cell.angle_gamma   90.00
#
_symmetry.space_group_name_H-M   'P 1'
#
loop_
_entity.id
_entity.type
_entity.pdbx_description
1 polymer ?
#
loop_
_entity_poly.entity_id
_entity_poly.type
_entity_poly.pdbx_seq_one_letter_code
_entity_poly.pdbx_strand_id
1 'polypeptide(L)'
;MKSLMFAAAAAVAVSASAEIKIGIIGLDTSHATAFVKIINVEKPADVAGMRVVAAYPWGSKEIKSSYERIPKYTEMVKSNGVEIVDSIDKLIEMSDFICLETNDGREHLWQAEKVFKAGKPVFIDKPLAHNLRDALKIYELGKKYNAKYFSCSSLRYGEVVQNARAGMYGKIRTMCVTSPSPEEEQGTHNYYSWYGIHGFEPYVAVMGTGADRVTCLRTDKGDAISVQYPDGRVGQLNLLRDKWNYCGYVIGVDEKGKTKVAAYENGAAGYKPLLADVLKFIKSGEPSFQPEESVEIFKLMEAAEMSAKRGGAPVTLEEAVRAAL
;
A
#
# COMPACT_ATOMS: atom_id res chain seq x y z
N MET A 1 59.23 17.82 -39.57
CA MET A 1 57.88 17.38 -39.87
C MET A 1 57.23 17.03 -38.53
N LYS A 2 56.36 17.90 -37.98
CA LYS A 2 55.65 17.67 -36.72
C LYS A 2 54.23 17.17 -37.05
N SER A 3 53.91 15.92 -36.68
CA SER A 3 52.62 15.29 -36.90
C SER A 3 51.68 15.75 -35.80
N LEU A 4 50.60 16.48 -36.12
CA LEU A 4 49.48 16.77 -35.23
C LEU A 4 48.54 15.56 -35.18
N MET A 5 48.43 14.93 -34.01
CA MET A 5 47.36 13.98 -33.73
C MET A 5 46.12 14.75 -33.29
N PHE A 6 45.08 14.70 -34.09
CA PHE A 6 43.72 15.12 -33.67
C PHE A 6 43.08 14.01 -32.86
N ALA A 7 42.86 14.26 -31.57
CA ALA A 7 42.02 13.40 -30.75
C ALA A 7 40.56 13.75 -31.00
N ALA A 8 39.83 12.84 -31.62
CA ALA A 8 38.38 12.95 -31.76
C ALA A 8 37.72 12.57 -30.42
N ALA A 9 37.13 13.53 -29.76
CA ALA A 9 36.29 13.29 -28.59
C ALA A 9 34.97 12.69 -29.07
N ALA A 10 34.75 11.40 -28.83
CA ALA A 10 33.45 10.77 -29.04
C ALA A 10 32.47 11.28 -27.98
N ALA A 11 31.52 12.11 -28.37
CA ALA A 11 30.38 12.48 -27.54
C ALA A 11 29.52 11.24 -27.34
N VAL A 12 29.51 10.68 -26.15
CA VAL A 12 28.55 9.65 -25.76
C VAL A 12 27.18 10.34 -25.70
N ALA A 13 26.35 10.11 -26.70
CA ALA A 13 24.95 10.50 -26.67
C ALA A 13 24.25 9.67 -25.57
N VAL A 14 23.99 10.29 -24.43
CA VAL A 14 23.09 9.72 -23.42
C VAL A 14 21.72 9.69 -24.06
N SER A 15 21.28 8.53 -24.47
CA SER A 15 19.90 8.31 -24.92
C SER A 15 19.01 8.66 -23.74
N ALA A 16 18.23 9.74 -23.86
CA ALA A 16 17.18 10.06 -22.89
C ALA A 16 16.24 8.85 -22.84
N SER A 17 16.17 8.16 -21.71
CA SER A 17 15.16 7.10 -21.56
C SER A 17 13.79 7.72 -21.76
N ALA A 18 12.91 7.02 -22.50
CA ALA A 18 11.55 7.51 -22.74
C ALA A 18 10.87 7.81 -21.37
N GLU A 19 10.12 8.91 -21.32
CA GLU A 19 9.37 9.30 -20.13
C GLU A 19 8.28 8.26 -19.83
N ILE A 20 8.23 7.77 -18.58
CA ILE A 20 7.24 6.80 -18.12
C ILE A 20 5.94 7.54 -17.79
N LYS A 21 4.89 7.21 -18.51
CA LYS A 21 3.58 7.86 -18.39
C LYS A 21 2.73 7.18 -17.32
N ILE A 22 2.38 7.94 -16.27
CA ILE A 22 1.56 7.46 -15.15
C ILE A 22 0.13 7.99 -15.33
N GLY A 23 -0.85 7.08 -15.21
CA GLY A 23 -2.27 7.43 -15.10
C GLY A 23 -2.76 7.29 -13.66
N ILE A 24 -3.61 8.20 -13.19
CA ILE A 24 -4.22 8.14 -11.85
C ILE A 24 -5.72 7.89 -11.97
N ILE A 25 -6.22 6.84 -11.33
CA ILE A 25 -7.65 6.57 -11.14
C ILE A 25 -8.02 7.01 -9.72
N GLY A 26 -8.97 7.94 -9.60
CA GLY A 26 -9.41 8.48 -8.31
C GLY A 26 -8.72 9.80 -7.94
N LEU A 27 -9.53 10.83 -7.65
CA LEU A 27 -9.08 12.16 -7.22
C LEU A 27 -9.80 12.58 -5.93
N ASP A 28 -10.07 11.63 -5.05
CA ASP A 28 -10.79 11.83 -3.79
C ASP A 28 -9.91 11.65 -2.54
N THR A 29 -8.62 11.37 -2.73
CA THR A 29 -7.61 11.26 -1.67
C THR A 29 -6.48 12.26 -1.86
N SER A 30 -5.88 12.70 -0.74
CA SER A 30 -4.68 13.55 -0.77
C SER A 30 -3.45 12.85 -1.38
N HIS A 31 -3.46 11.52 -1.49
CA HIS A 31 -2.38 10.75 -2.10
C HIS A 31 -2.24 11.11 -3.58
N ALA A 32 -3.33 11.14 -4.34
CA ALA A 32 -3.32 11.51 -5.76
C ALA A 32 -2.66 12.88 -5.99
N THR A 33 -3.03 13.90 -5.21
CA THR A 33 -2.43 15.24 -5.34
C THR A 33 -0.96 15.27 -4.89
N ALA A 34 -0.60 14.51 -3.86
CA ALA A 34 0.78 14.39 -3.40
C ALA A 34 1.67 13.69 -4.45
N PHE A 35 1.17 12.63 -5.10
CA PHE A 35 1.89 11.93 -6.16
C PHE A 35 2.15 12.85 -7.35
N VAL A 36 1.13 13.57 -7.81
CA VAL A 36 1.30 14.57 -8.89
C VAL A 36 2.32 15.63 -8.49
N LYS A 37 2.26 16.16 -7.27
CA LYS A 37 3.21 17.15 -6.78
C LYS A 37 4.65 16.62 -6.78
N ILE A 38 4.87 15.40 -6.24
CA ILE A 38 6.21 14.80 -6.16
C ILE A 38 6.74 14.49 -7.57
N ILE A 39 5.93 13.88 -8.43
CA ILE A 39 6.37 13.42 -9.75
C ILE A 39 6.50 14.57 -10.75
N ASN A 40 5.50 15.46 -10.86
CA ASN A 40 5.46 16.48 -11.90
C ASN A 40 6.13 17.80 -11.49
N VAL A 41 6.15 18.13 -10.18
CA VAL A 41 6.64 19.45 -9.69
C VAL A 41 7.98 19.32 -8.97
N GLU A 42 8.07 18.50 -7.92
CA GLU A 42 9.30 18.37 -7.12
C GLU A 42 10.40 17.60 -7.86
N LYS A 43 10.04 16.57 -8.60
CA LYS A 43 10.93 15.74 -9.45
C LYS A 43 12.21 15.28 -8.76
N PRO A 44 12.15 14.68 -7.57
CA PRO A 44 13.35 14.18 -6.94
C PRO A 44 13.97 13.04 -7.76
N ALA A 45 15.28 12.80 -7.59
CA ALA A 45 16.02 11.80 -8.35
C ALA A 45 15.40 10.39 -8.28
N ASP A 46 14.79 10.06 -7.14
CA ASP A 46 14.16 8.75 -6.87
C ASP A 46 12.92 8.46 -7.72
N VAL A 47 12.36 9.47 -8.39
CA VAL A 47 11.22 9.32 -9.31
C VAL A 47 11.54 9.83 -10.71
N ALA A 48 12.83 10.01 -11.02
CA ALA A 48 13.27 10.55 -12.31
C ALA A 48 12.79 9.70 -13.49
N GLY A 49 12.28 10.37 -14.52
CA GLY A 49 11.75 9.74 -15.72
C GLY A 49 10.26 9.39 -15.64
N MET A 50 9.59 9.55 -14.49
CA MET A 50 8.15 9.42 -14.36
C MET A 50 7.43 10.75 -14.64
N ARG A 51 6.23 10.66 -15.19
CA ARG A 51 5.31 11.79 -15.34
C ARG A 51 3.86 11.35 -15.22
N VAL A 52 3.09 12.00 -14.38
CA VAL A 52 1.64 11.83 -14.37
C VAL A 52 1.07 12.60 -15.55
N VAL A 53 0.48 11.90 -16.51
CA VAL A 53 -0.02 12.47 -17.77
C VAL A 53 -1.52 12.60 -17.79
N ALA A 54 -2.26 11.69 -17.14
CA ALA A 54 -3.72 11.67 -17.15
C ALA A 54 -4.28 11.29 -15.78
N ALA A 55 -5.49 11.77 -15.47
CA ALA A 55 -6.23 11.39 -14.28
C ALA A 55 -7.72 11.25 -14.57
N TYR A 56 -8.36 10.23 -14.01
CA TYR A 56 -9.80 10.01 -14.03
C TYR A 56 -10.39 10.45 -12.69
N PRO A 57 -11.25 11.52 -12.65
CA PRO A 57 -11.73 12.14 -11.43
C PRO A 57 -12.85 11.34 -10.79
N TRP A 58 -12.53 10.16 -10.28
CA TRP A 58 -13.45 9.27 -9.58
C TRP A 58 -13.27 9.34 -8.06
N GLY A 59 -14.27 8.87 -7.33
CA GLY A 59 -14.26 8.70 -5.88
C GLY A 59 -15.60 8.20 -5.37
N SER A 60 -15.68 7.95 -4.05
CA SER A 60 -16.91 7.52 -3.41
C SER A 60 -18.00 8.60 -3.54
N LYS A 61 -19.22 8.16 -3.81
CA LYS A 61 -20.40 9.02 -3.83
C LYS A 61 -21.09 9.12 -2.47
N GLU A 62 -20.70 8.26 -1.53
CA GLU A 62 -21.31 8.15 -0.20
C GLU A 62 -20.44 8.78 0.88
N ILE A 63 -19.11 8.63 0.78
CA ILE A 63 -18.18 9.19 1.75
C ILE A 63 -18.01 10.69 1.51
N LYS A 64 -18.50 11.50 2.45
CA LYS A 64 -18.50 12.96 2.33
C LYS A 64 -17.11 13.54 2.09
N SER A 65 -16.14 13.11 2.88
CA SER A 65 -14.74 13.55 2.74
C SER A 65 -14.09 13.12 1.41
N SER A 66 -14.65 12.17 0.68
CA SER A 66 -14.26 11.76 -0.66
C SER A 66 -14.87 12.71 -1.71
N TYR A 67 -16.20 12.70 -1.89
CA TYR A 67 -16.82 13.45 -2.99
C TYR A 67 -16.62 14.98 -2.91
N GLU A 68 -16.48 15.56 -1.71
CA GLU A 68 -16.22 16.99 -1.55
C GLU A 68 -14.81 17.40 -2.00
N ARG A 69 -13.84 16.47 -2.04
CA ARG A 69 -12.47 16.76 -2.46
C ARG A 69 -12.28 16.74 -3.98
N ILE A 70 -13.08 15.94 -4.69
CA ILE A 70 -12.88 15.70 -6.15
C ILE A 70 -12.76 17.00 -6.94
N PRO A 71 -13.65 18.00 -6.84
CA PRO A 71 -13.53 19.21 -7.62
C PRO A 71 -12.21 19.95 -7.38
N LYS A 72 -11.85 20.13 -6.11
CA LYS A 72 -10.61 20.83 -5.71
C LYS A 72 -9.37 20.06 -6.18
N TYR A 73 -9.34 18.76 -6.01
CA TYR A 73 -8.18 17.95 -6.38
C TYR A 73 -8.04 17.83 -7.89
N THR A 74 -9.15 17.79 -8.62
CA THR A 74 -9.14 17.84 -10.08
C THR A 74 -8.45 19.12 -10.60
N GLU A 75 -8.81 20.28 -10.07
CA GLU A 75 -8.15 21.54 -10.45
C GLU A 75 -6.67 21.56 -10.04
N MET A 76 -6.31 21.01 -8.86
CA MET A 76 -4.92 20.94 -8.43
C MET A 76 -4.07 20.08 -9.36
N VAL A 77 -4.54 18.91 -9.77
CA VAL A 77 -3.75 18.03 -10.67
C VAL A 77 -3.70 18.59 -12.09
N LYS A 78 -4.80 19.18 -12.58
CA LYS A 78 -4.89 19.85 -13.88
C LYS A 78 -3.90 21.01 -13.97
N SER A 79 -3.79 21.84 -12.93
CA SER A 79 -2.83 22.95 -12.88
C SER A 79 -1.37 22.50 -12.91
N ASN A 80 -1.09 21.22 -12.62
CA ASN A 80 0.24 20.61 -12.71
C ASN A 80 0.46 19.81 -14.00
N GLY A 81 -0.32 20.11 -15.05
CA GLY A 81 -0.15 19.57 -16.39
C GLY A 81 -0.66 18.15 -16.60
N VAL A 82 -1.63 17.70 -15.77
CA VAL A 82 -2.30 16.42 -15.92
C VAL A 82 -3.59 16.59 -16.72
N GLU A 83 -3.78 15.79 -17.78
CA GLU A 83 -5.03 15.74 -18.54
C GLU A 83 -6.13 15.06 -17.74
N ILE A 84 -7.31 15.69 -17.67
CA ILE A 84 -8.47 15.07 -17.03
C ILE A 84 -9.27 14.32 -18.10
N VAL A 85 -9.42 13.04 -17.89
CA VAL A 85 -10.14 12.14 -18.82
C VAL A 85 -11.49 11.70 -18.24
N ASP A 86 -12.39 11.28 -19.11
CA ASP A 86 -13.78 10.93 -18.79
C ASP A 86 -13.99 9.42 -18.54
N SER A 87 -12.95 8.62 -18.78
CA SER A 87 -13.03 7.17 -18.61
C SER A 87 -11.71 6.53 -18.24
N ILE A 88 -11.77 5.37 -17.55
CA ILE A 88 -10.60 4.55 -17.24
C ILE A 88 -9.97 4.00 -18.52
N ASP A 89 -10.78 3.65 -19.52
CA ASP A 89 -10.30 3.10 -20.78
C ASP A 89 -9.40 4.13 -21.51
N LYS A 90 -9.82 5.39 -21.57
CA LYS A 90 -9.02 6.49 -22.11
C LYS A 90 -7.73 6.70 -21.33
N LEU A 91 -7.80 6.64 -19.99
CA LEU A 91 -6.63 6.76 -19.11
C LEU A 91 -5.60 5.64 -19.38
N ILE A 92 -6.07 4.39 -19.54
CA ILE A 92 -5.24 3.22 -19.82
C ILE A 92 -4.49 3.38 -21.16
N GLU A 93 -5.16 3.90 -22.20
CA GLU A 93 -4.53 4.14 -23.51
C GLU A 93 -3.38 5.14 -23.42
N MET A 94 -3.47 6.13 -22.54
CA MET A 94 -2.49 7.20 -22.39
C MET A 94 -1.31 6.84 -21.47
N SER A 95 -1.38 5.72 -20.74
CA SER A 95 -0.49 5.44 -19.62
C SER A 95 0.30 4.15 -19.80
N ASP A 96 1.54 4.13 -19.28
CA ASP A 96 2.39 2.94 -19.20
C ASP A 96 2.18 2.20 -17.86
N PHE A 97 1.84 2.95 -16.81
CA PHE A 97 1.62 2.48 -15.46
C PHE A 97 0.41 3.19 -14.83
N ILE A 98 -0.32 2.49 -13.98
CA ILE A 98 -1.51 3.04 -13.31
C ILE A 98 -1.25 3.15 -11.80
N CYS A 99 -1.64 4.28 -11.20
CA CYS A 99 -1.86 4.43 -9.77
C CYS A 99 -3.38 4.48 -9.54
N LEU A 100 -3.93 3.46 -8.88
CA LEU A 100 -5.32 3.41 -8.49
C LEU A 100 -5.43 3.97 -7.08
N GLU A 101 -5.92 5.22 -6.99
CA GLU A 101 -5.89 6.04 -5.77
C GLU A 101 -7.30 6.30 -5.19
N THR A 102 -8.34 5.67 -5.71
CA THR A 102 -9.70 5.83 -5.16
C THR A 102 -9.70 5.49 -3.66
N ASN A 103 -10.22 6.39 -2.81
CA ASN A 103 -10.18 6.23 -1.36
C ASN A 103 -11.10 5.11 -0.83
N ASP A 104 -12.15 4.80 -1.58
CA ASP A 104 -13.17 3.81 -1.23
C ASP A 104 -12.78 2.42 -1.77
N GLY A 105 -12.34 1.53 -0.89
CA GLY A 105 -11.97 0.16 -1.27
C GLY A 105 -13.06 -0.68 -1.93
N ARG A 106 -14.33 -0.25 -1.87
CA ARG A 106 -15.46 -0.91 -2.58
C ARG A 106 -15.39 -0.71 -4.09
N GLU A 107 -14.73 0.36 -4.53
CA GLU A 107 -14.55 0.69 -5.94
C GLU A 107 -13.39 -0.07 -6.58
N HIS A 108 -12.42 -0.54 -5.81
CA HIS A 108 -11.16 -1.09 -6.32
C HIS A 108 -11.34 -2.36 -7.15
N LEU A 109 -12.29 -3.24 -6.81
CA LEU A 109 -12.47 -4.52 -7.52
C LEU A 109 -12.74 -4.32 -9.01
N TRP A 110 -13.71 -3.48 -9.38
CA TRP A 110 -14.06 -3.27 -10.78
C TRP A 110 -13.03 -2.40 -11.51
N GLN A 111 -12.39 -1.46 -10.82
CA GLN A 111 -11.34 -0.61 -11.37
C GLN A 111 -10.07 -1.44 -11.67
N ALA A 112 -9.62 -2.26 -10.72
CA ALA A 112 -8.50 -3.15 -10.89
C ALA A 112 -8.74 -4.18 -12.01
N GLU A 113 -9.96 -4.74 -12.11
CA GLU A 113 -10.29 -5.67 -13.19
C GLU A 113 -10.12 -5.06 -14.57
N LYS A 114 -10.53 -3.80 -14.77
CA LYS A 114 -10.30 -3.08 -16.05
C LYS A 114 -8.80 -2.95 -16.36
N VAL A 115 -8.00 -2.54 -15.38
CA VAL A 115 -6.55 -2.37 -15.55
C VAL A 115 -5.87 -3.71 -15.82
N PHE A 116 -6.23 -4.76 -15.09
CA PHE A 116 -5.69 -6.11 -15.27
C PHE A 116 -6.01 -6.69 -16.65
N LYS A 117 -7.25 -6.52 -17.13
CA LYS A 117 -7.66 -6.93 -18.49
C LYS A 117 -6.84 -6.23 -19.58
N ALA A 118 -6.45 -4.99 -19.35
CA ALA A 118 -5.62 -4.23 -20.28
C ALA A 118 -4.11 -4.56 -20.18
N GLY A 119 -3.71 -5.45 -19.26
CA GLY A 119 -2.31 -5.85 -19.06
C GLY A 119 -1.41 -4.74 -18.53
N LYS A 120 -1.96 -3.68 -17.92
CA LYS A 120 -1.15 -2.60 -17.36
C LYS A 120 -0.69 -2.93 -15.95
N PRO A 121 0.59 -2.69 -15.63
CA PRO A 121 1.06 -2.79 -14.26
C PRO A 121 0.43 -1.67 -13.41
N VAL A 122 0.13 -1.98 -12.13
CA VAL A 122 -0.62 -1.04 -11.29
C VAL A 122 -0.18 -1.07 -9.82
N PHE A 123 -0.07 0.10 -9.24
CA PHE A 123 -0.12 0.31 -7.80
C PHE A 123 -1.56 0.59 -7.38
N ILE A 124 -2.06 -0.16 -6.40
CA ILE A 124 -3.39 0.05 -5.82
C ILE A 124 -3.18 0.62 -4.42
N ASP A 125 -3.67 1.85 -4.19
CA ASP A 125 -3.55 2.45 -2.85
C ASP A 125 -4.34 1.64 -1.80
N LYS A 126 -3.99 1.84 -0.55
CA LYS A 126 -4.71 1.21 0.56
C LYS A 126 -6.13 1.83 0.73
N PRO A 127 -7.09 1.04 1.13
CA PRO A 127 -7.05 -0.43 1.28
C PRO A 127 -7.14 -1.13 -0.07
N LEU A 128 -6.50 -2.29 -0.24
CA LEU A 128 -6.63 -3.09 -1.48
C LEU A 128 -8.09 -3.32 -1.87
N ALA A 129 -8.96 -3.51 -0.88
CA ALA A 129 -10.39 -3.72 -1.02
C ALA A 129 -11.14 -3.23 0.22
N HIS A 130 -12.46 -3.35 0.22
CA HIS A 130 -13.29 -3.04 1.37
C HIS A 130 -13.32 -4.18 2.41
N ASN A 131 -13.23 -5.44 1.97
CA ASN A 131 -13.34 -6.65 2.80
C ASN A 131 -12.51 -7.80 2.24
N LEU A 132 -12.40 -8.90 2.99
CA LEU A 132 -11.62 -10.08 2.58
C LEU A 132 -12.14 -10.72 1.28
N ARG A 133 -13.46 -10.80 1.09
CA ARG A 133 -14.06 -11.38 -0.14
C ARG A 133 -13.56 -10.66 -1.39
N ASP A 134 -13.58 -9.34 -1.39
CA ASP A 134 -13.19 -8.55 -2.55
C ASP A 134 -11.66 -8.52 -2.72
N ALA A 135 -10.91 -8.56 -1.62
CA ALA A 135 -9.45 -8.74 -1.68
C ALA A 135 -9.05 -10.08 -2.33
N LEU A 136 -9.75 -11.17 -1.97
CA LEU A 136 -9.57 -12.49 -2.61
C LEU A 136 -9.95 -12.46 -4.09
N LYS A 137 -11.04 -11.78 -4.47
CA LYS A 137 -11.42 -11.61 -5.88
C LYS A 137 -10.39 -10.84 -6.68
N ILE A 138 -9.84 -9.73 -6.13
CA ILE A 138 -8.77 -8.98 -6.80
C ILE A 138 -7.55 -9.88 -6.98
N TYR A 139 -7.18 -10.66 -5.96
CA TYR A 139 -6.07 -11.61 -6.04
C TYR A 139 -6.29 -12.68 -7.13
N GLU A 140 -7.48 -13.29 -7.21
CA GLU A 140 -7.81 -14.27 -8.25
C GLU A 140 -7.84 -13.65 -9.66
N LEU A 141 -8.36 -12.41 -9.80
CA LEU A 141 -8.30 -11.68 -11.05
C LEU A 141 -6.85 -11.37 -11.44
N GLY A 142 -6.00 -11.01 -10.47
CA GLY A 142 -4.57 -10.83 -10.69
C GLY A 142 -3.92 -12.07 -11.28
N LYS A 143 -4.19 -13.25 -10.73
CA LYS A 143 -3.72 -14.54 -11.28
C LYS A 143 -4.30 -14.82 -12.68
N LYS A 144 -5.60 -14.63 -12.84
CA LYS A 144 -6.31 -14.87 -14.11
C LYS A 144 -5.72 -14.07 -15.28
N TYR A 145 -5.38 -12.81 -15.05
CA TYR A 145 -4.85 -11.91 -16.07
C TYR A 145 -3.32 -11.80 -16.06
N ASN A 146 -2.63 -12.59 -15.23
CA ASN A 146 -1.18 -12.47 -14.99
C ASN A 146 -0.76 -11.02 -14.70
N ALA A 147 -1.58 -10.32 -13.90
CA ALA A 147 -1.41 -8.92 -13.63
C ALA A 147 -0.22 -8.67 -12.70
N LYS A 148 0.55 -7.65 -12.99
CA LYS A 148 1.63 -7.17 -12.14
C LYS A 148 1.11 -6.02 -11.30
N TYR A 149 0.99 -6.24 -10.00
CA TYR A 149 0.47 -5.23 -9.08
C TYR A 149 0.96 -5.43 -7.64
N PHE A 150 0.89 -4.38 -6.85
CA PHE A 150 0.98 -4.42 -5.40
C PHE A 150 0.09 -3.35 -4.76
N SER A 151 -0.20 -3.52 -3.48
CA SER A 151 -0.95 -2.56 -2.68
C SER A 151 -0.31 -2.42 -1.31
N CYS A 152 -0.12 -1.19 -0.83
CA CYS A 152 0.40 -0.94 0.51
C CYS A 152 0.05 0.44 1.04
N SER A 153 0.18 0.59 2.35
CA SER A 153 0.31 1.89 3.00
C SER A 153 1.76 2.40 2.93
N SER A 154 1.94 3.72 2.87
CA SER A 154 3.26 4.35 2.98
C SER A 154 4.00 4.03 4.29
N LEU A 155 3.29 3.57 5.33
CA LEU A 155 3.87 3.14 6.61
C LEU A 155 4.78 1.91 6.47
N ARG A 156 4.61 1.11 5.43
CA ARG A 156 5.54 0.02 5.07
C ARG A 156 6.98 0.50 4.89
N TYR A 157 7.16 1.75 4.46
CA TYR A 157 8.47 2.33 4.18
C TYR A 157 9.11 3.04 5.38
N GLY A 158 8.52 2.93 6.57
CA GLY A 158 9.14 3.40 7.81
C GLY A 158 10.48 2.70 8.07
N GLU A 159 11.46 3.43 8.60
CA GLU A 159 12.84 2.96 8.77
C GLU A 159 12.92 1.61 9.51
N VAL A 160 12.21 1.46 10.62
CA VAL A 160 12.23 0.22 11.41
C VAL A 160 11.68 -0.96 10.62
N VAL A 161 10.63 -0.74 9.81
CA VAL A 161 10.04 -1.78 8.96
C VAL A 161 11.04 -2.20 7.87
N GLN A 162 11.66 -1.23 7.21
CA GLN A 162 12.66 -1.51 6.17
C GLN A 162 13.90 -2.20 6.73
N ASN A 163 14.39 -1.78 7.90
CA ASN A 163 15.50 -2.40 8.59
C ASN A 163 15.19 -3.85 9.01
N ALA A 164 13.95 -4.12 9.47
CA ALA A 164 13.49 -5.48 9.78
C ALA A 164 13.48 -6.38 8.53
N ARG A 165 12.94 -5.87 7.43
CA ARG A 165 12.91 -6.57 6.12
C ARG A 165 14.32 -6.81 5.56
N ALA A 166 15.26 -5.91 5.81
CA ALA A 166 16.67 -6.08 5.46
C ALA A 166 17.44 -7.03 6.40
N GLY A 167 16.79 -7.62 7.41
CA GLY A 167 17.42 -8.57 8.34
C GLY A 167 18.28 -7.93 9.43
N MET A 168 18.26 -6.59 9.60
CA MET A 168 19.13 -5.89 10.56
C MET A 168 18.87 -6.28 12.03
N TYR A 169 17.69 -6.81 12.32
CA TYR A 169 17.33 -7.28 13.67
C TYR A 169 17.46 -8.80 13.82
N GLY A 170 17.98 -9.50 12.80
CA GLY A 170 18.10 -10.95 12.77
C GLY A 170 16.73 -11.63 12.61
N LYS A 171 16.56 -12.81 13.20
CA LYS A 171 15.30 -13.56 13.15
C LYS A 171 14.25 -12.85 14.00
N ILE A 172 13.20 -12.31 13.36
CA ILE A 172 12.11 -11.63 14.06
C ILE A 172 11.37 -12.61 14.96
N ARG A 173 11.15 -12.22 16.21
CA ARG A 173 10.41 -12.96 17.24
C ARG A 173 9.02 -12.41 17.45
N THR A 174 8.90 -11.09 17.52
CA THR A 174 7.62 -10.43 17.71
C THR A 174 7.66 -8.99 17.21
N MET A 175 6.48 -8.48 16.88
CA MET A 175 6.22 -7.06 16.70
C MET A 175 4.97 -6.67 17.47
N CYS A 176 5.01 -5.53 18.14
CA CYS A 176 3.84 -4.86 18.70
C CYS A 176 3.63 -3.53 17.98
N VAL A 177 2.41 -3.30 17.51
CA VAL A 177 2.01 -2.06 16.83
C VAL A 177 0.83 -1.45 17.55
N THR A 178 0.91 -0.17 17.84
CA THR A 178 -0.25 0.65 18.22
C THR A 178 -0.54 1.62 17.08
N SER A 179 -1.80 1.68 16.63
CA SER A 179 -2.23 2.46 15.48
C SER A 179 -3.60 3.08 15.74
N PRO A 180 -3.88 4.28 15.21
CA PRO A 180 -5.24 4.80 15.12
C PRO A 180 -6.14 3.87 14.31
N SER A 181 -7.39 3.79 14.69
CA SER A 181 -8.43 3.08 13.94
C SER A 181 -9.81 3.71 14.24
N PRO A 182 -9.99 5.01 13.91
CA PRO A 182 -11.26 5.69 14.12
C PRO A 182 -12.35 5.09 13.24
N GLU A 183 -13.60 5.35 13.62
CA GLU A 183 -14.75 5.06 12.79
C GLU A 183 -14.75 5.97 11.54
N GLU A 184 -15.21 5.45 10.43
CA GLU A 184 -15.56 6.27 9.28
C GLU A 184 -16.90 6.96 9.54
N GLU A 185 -16.99 8.27 9.23
CA GLU A 185 -18.12 9.15 9.63
C GLU A 185 -19.49 8.64 9.17
N GLN A 186 -19.57 8.01 7.99
CA GLN A 186 -20.81 7.48 7.44
C GLN A 186 -21.04 6.00 7.79
N GLY A 187 -20.09 5.35 8.48
CA GLY A 187 -20.16 3.93 8.85
C GLY A 187 -20.15 2.97 7.65
N THR A 188 -19.67 3.43 6.50
CA THR A 188 -19.62 2.62 5.26
C THR A 188 -18.48 1.60 5.26
N HIS A 189 -17.46 1.83 6.06
CA HIS A 189 -16.29 0.97 6.25
C HIS A 189 -16.17 0.56 7.71
N ASN A 190 -15.65 -0.63 7.97
CA ASN A 190 -15.27 -1.03 9.31
C ASN A 190 -13.94 -0.32 9.72
N TYR A 191 -13.63 -0.32 11.02
CA TYR A 191 -12.44 0.35 11.56
C TYR A 191 -11.15 -0.08 10.87
N TYR A 192 -11.06 -1.37 10.52
CA TYR A 192 -9.83 -1.95 9.99
C TYR A 192 -9.56 -1.52 8.56
N SER A 193 -10.53 -1.67 7.66
CA SER A 193 -10.36 -1.29 6.26
C SER A 193 -10.28 0.23 6.07
N TRP A 194 -10.92 1.02 6.95
CA TRP A 194 -10.86 2.48 6.84
C TRP A 194 -9.50 3.06 7.28
N TYR A 195 -9.06 2.73 8.50
CA TYR A 195 -7.84 3.32 9.05
C TYR A 195 -6.93 2.31 9.76
N GLY A 196 -7.48 1.27 10.38
CA GLY A 196 -6.72 0.24 11.10
C GLY A 196 -5.71 -0.49 10.23
N ILE A 197 -5.94 -0.55 8.92
CA ILE A 197 -5.02 -1.11 7.93
C ILE A 197 -3.59 -0.55 8.05
N HIS A 198 -3.46 0.71 8.46
CA HIS A 198 -2.16 1.32 8.73
C HIS A 198 -1.37 0.65 9.87
N GLY A 199 -2.04 -0.04 10.78
CA GLY A 199 -1.40 -0.89 11.80
C GLY A 199 -1.04 -2.28 11.25
N PHE A 200 -1.96 -2.89 10.49
CA PHE A 200 -1.72 -4.21 9.90
C PHE A 200 -0.62 -4.22 8.85
N GLU A 201 -0.48 -3.16 8.08
CA GLU A 201 0.52 -3.05 7.01
C GLU A 201 1.97 -3.21 7.52
N PRO A 202 2.48 -2.37 8.45
CA PRO A 202 3.83 -2.55 8.98
C PRO A 202 3.98 -3.86 9.75
N TYR A 203 2.91 -4.33 10.40
CA TYR A 203 2.90 -5.60 11.11
C TYR A 203 3.18 -6.77 10.16
N VAL A 204 2.41 -6.92 9.08
CA VAL A 204 2.62 -8.00 8.09
C VAL A 204 3.94 -7.84 7.36
N ALA A 205 4.35 -6.61 7.05
CA ALA A 205 5.64 -6.34 6.42
C ALA A 205 6.84 -6.85 7.25
N VAL A 206 6.73 -6.88 8.59
CA VAL A 206 7.78 -7.34 9.50
C VAL A 206 7.60 -8.81 9.90
N MET A 207 6.39 -9.21 10.27
CA MET A 207 6.10 -10.55 10.77
C MET A 207 5.95 -11.59 9.66
N GLY A 208 5.65 -11.14 8.44
CA GLY A 208 5.41 -12.00 7.27
C GLY A 208 4.00 -12.60 7.25
N THR A 209 3.76 -13.38 6.20
CA THR A 209 2.52 -14.15 5.99
C THR A 209 2.55 -15.48 6.75
N GLY A 210 1.42 -16.21 6.74
CA GLY A 210 1.30 -17.55 7.30
C GLY A 210 0.95 -17.56 8.78
N ALA A 211 0.24 -16.55 9.28
CA ALA A 211 -0.36 -16.59 10.61
C ALA A 211 -1.39 -17.73 10.69
N ASP A 212 -1.49 -18.34 11.86
CA ASP A 212 -2.43 -19.45 12.11
C ASP A 212 -3.79 -18.90 12.61
N ARG A 213 -3.76 -18.11 13.68
CA ARG A 213 -4.99 -17.66 14.36
C ARG A 213 -4.85 -16.28 14.98
N VAL A 214 -5.99 -15.68 15.22
CA VAL A 214 -6.13 -14.36 15.81
C VAL A 214 -7.09 -14.41 17.00
N THR A 215 -6.78 -13.66 18.07
CA THR A 215 -7.70 -13.31 19.13
C THR A 215 -7.84 -11.80 19.19
N CYS A 216 -9.05 -11.29 19.45
CA CYS A 216 -9.32 -9.86 19.53
C CYS A 216 -10.26 -9.54 20.71
N LEU A 217 -9.77 -8.76 21.63
CA LEU A 217 -10.58 -8.17 22.68
C LEU A 217 -10.96 -6.75 22.26
N ARG A 218 -12.27 -6.52 22.08
CA ARG A 218 -12.82 -5.23 21.66
C ARG A 218 -13.45 -4.50 22.81
N THR A 219 -13.19 -3.20 22.87
CA THR A 219 -13.87 -2.23 23.74
C THR A 219 -14.35 -1.05 22.89
N ASP A 220 -15.08 -0.11 23.53
CA ASP A 220 -15.45 1.17 22.90
C ASP A 220 -14.24 2.06 22.54
N LYS A 221 -13.08 1.85 23.19
CA LYS A 221 -11.86 2.63 23.00
C LYS A 221 -10.85 2.02 22.04
N GLY A 222 -11.00 0.75 21.71
CA GLY A 222 -10.07 0.10 20.81
C GLY A 222 -10.13 -1.41 20.85
N ASP A 223 -9.25 -2.01 20.04
CA ASP A 223 -9.09 -3.46 19.92
C ASP A 223 -7.68 -3.86 20.32
N ALA A 224 -7.56 -4.89 21.15
CA ALA A 224 -6.30 -5.58 21.45
C ALA A 224 -6.30 -6.91 20.69
N ILE A 225 -5.44 -7.01 19.69
CA ILE A 225 -5.36 -8.14 18.75
C ILE A 225 -4.06 -8.90 19.00
N SER A 226 -4.14 -10.21 19.21
CA SER A 226 -2.98 -11.10 19.27
C SER A 226 -3.01 -12.06 18.08
N VAL A 227 -1.88 -12.19 17.38
CA VAL A 227 -1.71 -13.03 16.20
C VAL A 227 -0.69 -14.10 16.50
N GLN A 228 -1.04 -15.38 16.26
CA GLN A 228 -0.18 -16.54 16.49
C GLN A 228 0.26 -17.14 15.16
N TYR A 229 1.50 -17.62 15.14
CA TYR A 229 2.11 -18.29 13.99
C TYR A 229 2.42 -19.75 14.31
N PRO A 230 2.41 -20.67 13.32
CA PRO A 230 2.71 -22.09 13.53
C PRO A 230 4.12 -22.36 14.10
N ASP A 231 5.06 -21.43 13.86
CA ASP A 231 6.44 -21.51 14.37
C ASP A 231 6.60 -21.03 15.82
N GLY A 232 5.48 -20.71 16.50
CA GLY A 232 5.43 -20.26 17.89
C GLY A 232 5.63 -18.75 18.08
N ARG A 233 5.82 -17.98 17.02
CA ARG A 233 5.84 -16.51 17.14
C ARG A 233 4.45 -15.98 17.51
N VAL A 234 4.44 -14.89 18.26
CA VAL A 234 3.24 -14.14 18.59
C VAL A 234 3.52 -12.66 18.34
N GLY A 235 2.57 -11.97 17.74
CA GLY A 235 2.63 -10.52 17.58
C GLY A 235 1.33 -9.85 18.03
N GLN A 236 1.34 -8.53 18.17
CA GLN A 236 0.24 -7.76 18.73
C GLN A 236 -0.04 -6.48 17.95
N LEU A 237 -1.34 -6.15 17.84
CA LEU A 237 -1.80 -4.86 17.37
C LEU A 237 -2.78 -4.28 18.40
N ASN A 238 -2.58 -3.01 18.74
CA ASN A 238 -3.51 -2.23 19.54
C ASN A 238 -4.08 -1.13 18.62
N LEU A 239 -5.36 -1.22 18.30
CA LEU A 239 -6.04 -0.28 17.42
C LEU A 239 -6.92 0.62 18.23
N LEU A 240 -6.58 1.91 18.31
CA LEU A 240 -7.20 2.88 19.22
C LEU A 240 -8.15 3.80 18.46
N ARG A 241 -9.36 4.03 19.03
CA ARG A 241 -10.41 4.84 18.38
C ARG A 241 -10.14 6.35 18.49
N ASP A 242 -9.41 6.76 19.51
CA ASP A 242 -9.25 8.16 19.91
C ASP A 242 -7.80 8.70 19.83
N LYS A 243 -6.86 7.92 19.28
CA LYS A 243 -5.43 8.28 19.22
C LYS A 243 -4.91 8.34 17.81
N TRP A 244 -4.01 9.28 17.56
CA TRP A 244 -3.37 9.51 16.26
C TRP A 244 -1.86 9.26 16.29
N ASN A 245 -1.42 8.22 17.00
CA ASN A 245 -0.02 7.84 17.10
C ASN A 245 0.22 6.44 16.57
N TYR A 246 1.27 6.31 15.78
CA TYR A 246 1.83 5.02 15.39
C TYR A 246 3.05 4.76 16.26
N CYS A 247 3.01 3.73 17.09
CA CYS A 247 4.12 3.36 17.95
C CYS A 247 4.14 1.86 18.25
N GLY A 248 5.25 1.39 18.81
CA GLY A 248 5.42 0.00 19.18
C GLY A 248 6.87 -0.41 19.20
N TYR A 249 7.12 -1.69 18.94
CA TYR A 249 8.49 -2.22 18.91
C TYR A 249 8.58 -3.49 18.06
N VAL A 250 9.79 -3.76 17.58
CA VAL A 250 10.20 -5.01 16.95
C VAL A 250 11.26 -5.66 17.81
N ILE A 251 11.13 -6.99 18.04
CA ILE A 251 12.15 -7.79 18.70
C ILE A 251 12.62 -8.89 17.76
N GLY A 252 13.91 -8.96 17.55
CA GLY A 252 14.57 -10.04 16.82
C GLY A 252 15.76 -10.62 17.60
N VAL A 253 16.36 -11.66 17.06
CA VAL A 253 17.54 -12.31 17.62
C VAL A 253 18.57 -12.52 16.51
N ASP A 254 19.78 -11.99 16.70
CA ASP A 254 20.86 -12.16 15.73
C ASP A 254 21.46 -13.58 15.75
N GLU A 255 22.37 -13.85 14.83
CA GLU A 255 23.02 -15.17 14.69
C GLU A 255 23.82 -15.60 15.93
N LYS A 256 24.21 -14.65 16.78
CA LYS A 256 24.92 -14.91 18.05
C LYS A 256 23.96 -15.12 19.23
N GLY A 257 22.65 -15.13 18.98
CA GLY A 257 21.63 -15.27 20.01
C GLY A 257 21.36 -13.99 20.80
N LYS A 258 21.90 -12.82 20.39
CA LYS A 258 21.68 -11.55 21.06
C LYS A 258 20.34 -10.94 20.63
N THR A 259 19.53 -10.55 21.62
CA THR A 259 18.28 -9.85 21.41
C THR A 259 18.54 -8.45 20.84
N LYS A 260 17.81 -8.11 19.79
CA LYS A 260 17.73 -6.77 19.19
C LYS A 260 16.33 -6.23 19.42
N VAL A 261 16.24 -4.99 19.89
CA VAL A 261 14.96 -4.27 20.08
C VAL A 261 15.04 -2.97 19.32
N ALA A 262 14.01 -2.69 18.54
CA ALA A 262 13.85 -1.42 17.83
C ALA A 262 12.50 -0.81 18.15
N ALA A 263 12.48 0.46 18.56
CA ALA A 263 11.26 1.21 18.74
C ALA A 263 10.65 1.56 17.38
N TYR A 264 9.34 1.33 17.23
CA TYR A 264 8.55 1.75 16.08
C TYR A 264 7.79 3.01 16.49
N GLU A 265 8.19 4.14 15.94
CA GLU A 265 7.60 5.44 16.24
C GLU A 265 7.31 6.20 14.94
N ASN A 266 6.15 6.87 14.88
CA ASN A 266 5.76 7.75 13.76
C ASN A 266 6.07 7.18 12.37
N GLY A 267 5.64 5.96 12.10
CA GLY A 267 6.04 5.14 10.97
C GLY A 267 5.89 5.72 9.55
N ALA A 268 5.50 6.98 9.42
CA ALA A 268 5.24 7.61 8.13
C ALA A 268 6.53 8.10 7.48
N ALA A 269 7.09 7.30 6.57
CA ALA A 269 8.18 7.73 5.68
C ALA A 269 7.73 8.73 4.59
N GLY A 270 6.45 9.08 4.56
CA GLY A 270 5.85 9.86 3.47
C GLY A 270 5.73 9.06 2.16
N TYR A 271 5.43 9.75 1.07
CA TYR A 271 5.16 9.07 -0.22
C TYR A 271 6.39 8.93 -1.12
N LYS A 272 7.50 9.62 -0.85
CA LYS A 272 8.70 9.54 -1.71
C LYS A 272 9.29 8.14 -1.75
N PRO A 273 9.49 7.42 -0.64
CA PRO A 273 9.98 6.04 -0.68
C PRO A 273 9.00 5.07 -1.38
N LEU A 274 7.68 5.27 -1.22
CA LEU A 274 6.68 4.48 -1.95
C LEU A 274 6.81 4.71 -3.46
N LEU A 275 6.90 5.97 -3.90
CA LEU A 275 7.04 6.30 -5.32
C LEU A 275 8.38 5.84 -5.90
N ALA A 276 9.45 5.84 -5.11
CA ALA A 276 10.73 5.23 -5.49
C ALA A 276 10.58 3.72 -5.72
N ASP A 277 9.78 3.04 -4.89
CA ASP A 277 9.48 1.62 -5.06
C ASP A 277 8.58 1.36 -6.28
N VAL A 278 7.61 2.24 -6.56
CA VAL A 278 6.83 2.23 -7.82
C VAL A 278 7.77 2.32 -9.02
N LEU A 279 8.73 3.25 -9.03
CA LEU A 279 9.71 3.36 -10.12
C LEU A 279 10.57 2.11 -10.25
N LYS A 280 10.99 1.50 -9.14
CA LYS A 280 11.72 0.23 -9.14
C LYS A 280 10.87 -0.88 -9.75
N PHE A 281 9.59 -0.99 -9.38
CA PHE A 281 8.66 -1.94 -9.96
C PHE A 281 8.53 -1.75 -11.47
N ILE A 282 8.32 -0.52 -11.94
CA ILE A 282 8.22 -0.23 -13.38
C ILE A 282 9.48 -0.68 -14.13
N LYS A 283 10.66 -0.39 -13.58
CA LYS A 283 11.95 -0.74 -14.20
C LYS A 283 12.26 -2.23 -14.19
N SER A 284 11.88 -2.95 -13.13
CA SER A 284 12.14 -4.38 -12.99
C SER A 284 11.07 -5.26 -13.66
N GLY A 285 9.84 -4.72 -13.84
CA GLY A 285 8.65 -5.48 -14.22
C GLY A 285 8.08 -6.35 -13.10
N GLU A 286 8.67 -6.30 -11.88
CA GLU A 286 8.24 -7.12 -10.74
C GLU A 286 8.01 -6.26 -9.51
N PRO A 287 6.88 -6.44 -8.78
CA PRO A 287 6.60 -5.73 -7.55
C PRO A 287 7.61 -6.11 -6.45
N SER A 288 7.89 -5.18 -5.55
CA SER A 288 8.87 -5.38 -4.47
C SER A 288 8.41 -6.37 -3.38
N PHE A 289 7.14 -6.70 -3.36
CA PHE A 289 6.54 -7.75 -2.51
C PHE A 289 5.29 -8.31 -3.18
N GLN A 290 4.91 -9.49 -2.75
CA GLN A 290 3.86 -10.24 -3.43
C GLN A 290 2.47 -9.83 -2.94
N PRO A 291 1.43 -9.92 -3.79
CA PRO A 291 0.04 -9.62 -3.42
C PRO A 291 -0.49 -10.42 -2.24
N GLU A 292 0.10 -11.59 -1.96
CA GLU A 292 -0.21 -12.43 -0.79
C GLU A 292 -0.05 -11.70 0.53
N GLU A 293 0.90 -10.75 0.64
CA GLU A 293 1.05 -9.94 1.86
C GLU A 293 -0.19 -9.06 2.09
N SER A 294 -0.74 -8.46 1.02
CA SER A 294 -1.97 -7.67 1.13
C SER A 294 -3.19 -8.55 1.44
N VAL A 295 -3.28 -9.76 0.88
CA VAL A 295 -4.33 -10.72 1.21
C VAL A 295 -4.23 -11.17 2.67
N GLU A 296 -3.02 -11.39 3.19
CA GLU A 296 -2.82 -11.74 4.61
C GLU A 296 -3.33 -10.64 5.55
N ILE A 297 -3.13 -9.37 5.21
CA ILE A 297 -3.68 -8.24 5.96
C ILE A 297 -5.21 -8.38 6.08
N PHE A 298 -5.90 -8.67 4.98
CA PHE A 298 -7.36 -8.83 5.00
C PHE A 298 -7.83 -10.07 5.76
N LYS A 299 -7.08 -11.18 5.71
CA LYS A 299 -7.37 -12.37 6.52
C LYS A 299 -7.25 -12.06 8.02
N LEU A 300 -6.20 -11.33 8.42
CA LEU A 300 -6.01 -10.92 9.82
C LEU A 300 -7.13 -9.98 10.28
N MET A 301 -7.54 -9.03 9.45
CA MET A 301 -8.64 -8.11 9.76
C MET A 301 -9.97 -8.85 9.93
N GLU A 302 -10.30 -9.78 9.02
CA GLU A 302 -11.53 -10.58 9.10
C GLU A 302 -11.51 -11.50 10.33
N ALA A 303 -10.40 -12.21 10.59
CA ALA A 303 -10.26 -13.05 11.77
C ALA A 303 -10.37 -12.26 13.08
N ALA A 304 -9.81 -11.04 13.14
CA ALA A 304 -9.93 -10.16 14.29
C ALA A 304 -11.39 -9.70 14.51
N GLU A 305 -12.10 -9.34 13.44
CA GLU A 305 -13.51 -8.98 13.49
C GLU A 305 -14.40 -10.14 13.98
N MET A 306 -14.16 -11.35 13.44
CA MET A 306 -14.87 -12.56 13.88
C MET A 306 -14.58 -12.90 15.33
N SER A 307 -13.32 -12.79 15.76
CA SER A 307 -12.91 -13.03 17.15
C SER A 307 -13.58 -12.03 18.10
N ALA A 308 -13.58 -10.74 17.78
CA ALA A 308 -14.25 -9.71 18.57
C ALA A 308 -15.75 -9.99 18.73
N LYS A 309 -16.45 -10.38 17.66
CA LYS A 309 -17.87 -10.78 17.69
C LYS A 309 -18.13 -12.03 18.54
N ARG A 310 -17.13 -12.85 18.77
CA ARG A 310 -17.17 -14.07 19.59
C ARG A 310 -16.62 -13.86 21.00
N GLY A 311 -16.52 -12.61 21.47
CA GLY A 311 -16.02 -12.28 22.81
C GLY A 311 -14.54 -12.60 23.04
N GLY A 312 -13.72 -12.58 21.96
CA GLY A 312 -12.28 -12.84 22.03
C GLY A 312 -11.89 -14.31 21.79
N ALA A 313 -12.83 -15.17 21.40
CA ALA A 313 -12.50 -16.55 21.06
C ALA A 313 -11.54 -16.60 19.84
N PRO A 314 -10.54 -17.52 19.83
CA PRO A 314 -9.61 -17.66 18.72
C PRO A 314 -10.33 -17.98 17.40
N VAL A 315 -9.87 -17.35 16.31
CA VAL A 315 -10.33 -17.59 14.94
C VAL A 315 -9.12 -17.91 14.07
N THR A 316 -9.15 -18.99 13.31
CA THR A 316 -8.09 -19.30 12.35
C THR A 316 -8.26 -18.48 11.06
N LEU A 317 -7.15 -18.22 10.36
CA LEU A 317 -7.20 -17.52 9.07
C LEU A 317 -7.97 -18.35 8.01
N GLU A 318 -7.90 -19.68 8.08
CA GLU A 318 -8.69 -20.56 7.23
C GLU A 318 -10.20 -20.39 7.47
N GLU A 319 -10.60 -20.28 8.74
CA GLU A 319 -11.99 -20.01 9.13
C GLU A 319 -12.51 -18.67 8.61
N ALA A 320 -11.65 -17.63 8.70
CA ALA A 320 -11.97 -16.31 8.14
C ALA A 320 -12.14 -16.35 6.60
N VAL A 321 -11.28 -17.08 5.89
CA VAL A 321 -11.40 -17.27 4.44
C VAL A 321 -12.69 -18.01 4.10
N ARG A 322 -13.04 -19.08 4.80
CA ARG A 322 -14.30 -19.82 4.56
C ARG A 322 -15.55 -18.97 4.80
N ALA A 323 -15.50 -18.07 5.78
CA ALA A 323 -16.61 -17.16 6.06
C ALA A 323 -16.78 -16.06 5.02
N ALA A 324 -15.69 -15.69 4.32
CA ALA A 324 -15.69 -14.65 3.30
C ALA A 324 -16.14 -15.15 1.91
N LEU A 325 -16.01 -16.44 1.63
CA LEU A 325 -16.41 -17.07 0.36
C LEU A 325 -17.89 -17.44 0.35
#